data_f78a599039a083b607c4d89da608b5ce
#
_entry.id   f78a599039a083b607c4d89da608b5ce
#
_cell.length_a   1.000
_cell.length_b   1.000
_cell.length_c   1.000
_cell.angle_alpha   90.00
_cell.angle_beta   90.00
_cell.angle_gamma   90.00
#
_symmetry.space_group_name_H-M   'P 1'
#
loop_
_entity.id
_entity.type
_entity.pdbx_description
1 polymer ?
#
loop_
_entity_poly.entity_id
_entity_poly.type
_entity_poly.pdbx_seq_one_letter_code
_entity_poly.pdbx_strand_id
1 'polypeptide(L)'
;MKDNRMDFLKANYHAHTWRCQHACDTEREYIEAAIAMGIEIFGFSDHVPCPYTDGYVSGIRMTMQQAPEYVETIRKLEAEYQDQIKIYVGFEAEYVPEFYEEQMRLFRNLGCDYMIMGQHFLGSEQMGPYTGTETEDESRIRTYVDLVIEGMQTGSYAYLAHPDLMNYQGMDSVYDWEMTRLCKEMKELDIPLEINMLGMGEGARHYPAERFWKIAGEVGNKAILGLDAHCVRHIQDVDSYRKCMDCLLYTSDAADDR
;
A
#
# COMPACT_ATOMS: atom_id res chain seq x y z
N MET A 1 25.03 -2.53 28.64
CA MET A 1 25.31 -2.25 27.24
C MET A 1 23.99 -1.73 26.66
N LYS A 2 23.93 -0.47 26.20
CA LYS A 2 22.77 0.01 25.45
C LYS A 2 22.73 -0.81 24.17
N ASP A 3 21.62 -1.51 23.95
CA ASP A 3 21.36 -2.26 22.72
C ASP A 3 21.39 -1.24 21.57
N ASN A 4 22.42 -1.33 20.74
CA ASN A 4 22.65 -0.42 19.62
C ASN A 4 21.89 -0.90 18.39
N ARG A 5 20.80 -1.67 18.59
CA ARG A 5 19.86 -1.98 17.51
C ARG A 5 19.20 -0.68 17.07
N MET A 6 19.39 -0.35 15.84
CA MET A 6 18.79 0.80 15.19
C MET A 6 17.27 0.68 15.35
N ASP A 7 16.61 1.78 15.71
CA ASP A 7 15.16 1.84 15.80
C ASP A 7 14.60 1.76 14.38
N PHE A 8 14.22 0.56 13.95
CA PHE A 8 13.65 0.26 12.64
C PHE A 8 12.17 -0.05 12.79
N LEU A 9 11.45 -0.07 11.69
CA LEU A 9 10.04 -0.40 11.60
C LEU A 9 9.68 -1.67 12.39
N LYS A 10 8.69 -1.59 13.28
CA LYS A 10 8.25 -2.72 14.11
C LYS A 10 7.13 -3.55 13.47
N ALA A 11 6.38 -2.95 12.57
CA ALA A 11 5.29 -3.61 11.87
C ALA A 11 5.26 -3.17 10.41
N ASN A 12 5.07 -4.12 9.50
CA ASN A 12 4.81 -3.88 8.09
C ASN A 12 3.57 -4.67 7.66
N TYR A 13 2.73 -4.06 6.83
CA TYR A 13 1.52 -4.70 6.27
C TYR A 13 1.48 -4.61 4.75
N HIS A 14 2.58 -4.19 4.09
CA HIS A 14 2.65 -4.04 2.65
C HIS A 14 3.88 -4.76 2.10
N ALA A 15 3.65 -5.96 1.56
CA ALA A 15 4.67 -6.77 0.91
C ALA A 15 4.05 -7.71 -0.12
N HIS A 16 4.73 -7.84 -1.26
CA HIS A 16 4.31 -8.66 -2.40
C HIS A 16 5.05 -9.98 -2.45
N THR A 17 4.57 -10.89 -3.27
CA THR A 17 5.22 -12.18 -3.53
C THR A 17 5.52 -12.31 -5.03
N TRP A 18 6.34 -13.28 -5.39
CA TRP A 18 6.66 -13.56 -6.79
C TRP A 18 5.42 -13.74 -7.70
N ARG A 19 4.23 -13.97 -7.12
CA ARG A 19 2.98 -14.17 -7.85
C ARG A 19 2.47 -12.89 -8.51
N CYS A 20 2.89 -11.72 -8.05
CA CYS A 20 2.65 -10.46 -8.76
C CYS A 20 3.48 -10.30 -10.03
N GLN A 21 4.37 -11.24 -10.33
CA GLN A 21 5.21 -11.33 -11.54
C GLN A 21 6.31 -10.26 -11.64
N HIS A 22 6.45 -9.37 -10.65
CA HIS A 22 7.49 -8.35 -10.59
C HIS A 22 8.18 -8.27 -9.21
N ALA A 23 7.79 -9.12 -8.26
CA ALA A 23 8.55 -9.37 -7.04
C ALA A 23 9.43 -10.62 -7.17
N CYS A 24 10.46 -10.72 -6.35
CA CYS A 24 11.39 -11.85 -6.31
C CYS A 24 11.59 -12.32 -4.86
N ASP A 25 12.42 -13.35 -4.70
CA ASP A 25 12.66 -14.04 -3.44
C ASP A 25 11.42 -14.81 -2.92
N THR A 26 11.62 -15.65 -1.93
CA THR A 26 10.56 -16.47 -1.35
C THR A 26 9.95 -15.79 -0.10
N GLU A 27 8.72 -16.14 0.23
CA GLU A 27 8.05 -15.64 1.44
C GLU A 27 8.85 -15.98 2.70
N ARG A 28 9.55 -17.12 2.72
CA ARG A 28 10.46 -17.50 3.80
C ARG A 28 11.62 -16.52 3.95
N GLU A 29 12.28 -16.18 2.85
CA GLU A 29 13.40 -15.23 2.86
C GLU A 29 12.94 -13.84 3.33
N TYR A 30 11.73 -13.42 2.97
CA TYR A 30 11.13 -12.19 3.50
C TYR A 30 10.96 -12.23 5.03
N ILE A 31 10.40 -13.33 5.55
CA ILE A 31 10.18 -13.50 6.99
C ILE A 31 11.51 -13.50 7.74
N GLU A 32 12.50 -14.25 7.26
CA GLU A 32 13.83 -14.31 7.88
C GLU A 32 14.54 -12.96 7.85
N ALA A 33 14.41 -12.20 6.76
CA ALA A 33 14.91 -10.83 6.69
C ALA A 33 14.18 -9.88 7.66
N ALA A 34 12.86 -9.99 7.77
CA ALA A 34 12.07 -9.21 8.71
C ALA A 34 12.48 -9.48 10.17
N ILE A 35 12.66 -10.75 10.55
CA ILE A 35 13.17 -11.15 11.87
C ILE A 35 14.56 -10.55 12.12
N ALA A 36 15.46 -10.66 11.13
CA ALA A 36 16.83 -10.12 11.25
C ALA A 36 16.84 -8.58 11.44
N MET A 37 15.87 -7.87 10.84
CA MET A 37 15.70 -6.41 10.98
C MET A 37 14.99 -6.02 12.29
N GLY A 38 14.48 -6.98 13.06
CA GLY A 38 13.75 -6.74 14.32
C GLY A 38 12.30 -6.28 14.11
N ILE A 39 11.70 -6.60 12.96
CA ILE A 39 10.28 -6.43 12.68
C ILE A 39 9.53 -7.49 13.50
N GLU A 40 8.49 -7.07 14.19
CA GLU A 40 7.71 -7.92 15.11
C GLU A 40 6.40 -8.41 14.48
N ILE A 41 5.89 -7.65 13.50
CA ILE A 41 4.67 -7.96 12.73
C ILE A 41 4.97 -7.82 11.25
N PHE A 42 4.69 -8.86 10.46
CA PHE A 42 4.87 -8.84 9.01
C PHE A 42 3.62 -9.33 8.28
N GLY A 43 3.04 -8.47 7.46
CA GLY A 43 1.88 -8.75 6.64
C GLY A 43 2.27 -8.88 5.18
N PHE A 44 1.79 -9.94 4.53
CA PHE A 44 1.79 -10.08 3.08
C PHE A 44 0.48 -9.54 2.53
N SER A 45 0.56 -8.68 1.51
CA SER A 45 -0.60 -8.05 0.85
C SER A 45 -0.38 -7.99 -0.66
N ASP A 46 -0.17 -9.16 -1.26
CA ASP A 46 0.04 -9.22 -2.71
C ASP A 46 -1.19 -8.72 -3.47
N HIS A 47 -1.02 -8.30 -4.73
CA HIS A 47 -2.12 -7.76 -5.53
C HIS A 47 -3.27 -8.76 -5.64
N VAL A 48 -4.46 -8.31 -5.27
CA VAL A 48 -5.67 -9.13 -5.35
C VAL A 48 -5.92 -9.57 -6.80
N PRO A 49 -6.22 -10.85 -7.07
CA PRO A 49 -6.56 -11.26 -8.41
C PRO A 49 -7.90 -10.67 -8.86
N CYS A 50 -7.99 -10.29 -10.13
CA CYS A 50 -9.21 -9.80 -10.74
C CYS A 50 -9.95 -10.93 -11.49
N PRO A 51 -11.28 -11.00 -11.36
CA PRO A 51 -12.10 -12.06 -11.96
C PRO A 51 -12.43 -11.77 -13.44
N TYR A 52 -11.40 -11.61 -14.27
CA TYR A 52 -11.58 -11.41 -15.71
C TYR A 52 -12.23 -12.62 -16.38
N THR A 53 -13.25 -12.39 -17.20
CA THR A 53 -14.04 -13.45 -17.87
C THR A 53 -13.77 -13.56 -19.38
N ASP A 54 -13.01 -12.63 -19.94
CA ASP A 54 -12.75 -12.52 -21.38
C ASP A 54 -11.40 -13.19 -21.81
N GLY A 55 -10.74 -13.87 -20.87
CA GLY A 55 -9.45 -14.52 -21.12
C GLY A 55 -8.23 -13.59 -20.92
N TYR A 56 -8.43 -12.36 -20.46
CA TYR A 56 -7.32 -11.49 -20.07
C TYR A 56 -6.52 -12.10 -18.91
N VAL A 57 -5.20 -12.05 -19.04
CA VAL A 57 -4.25 -12.49 -18.01
C VAL A 57 -3.42 -11.28 -17.59
N SER A 58 -3.52 -10.90 -16.33
CA SER A 58 -2.73 -9.81 -15.77
C SER A 58 -1.23 -10.13 -15.76
N GLY A 59 -0.42 -9.11 -16.02
CA GLY A 59 1.04 -9.17 -15.89
C GLY A 59 1.56 -8.63 -14.53
N ILE A 60 0.66 -8.22 -13.64
CA ILE A 60 1.04 -7.55 -12.37
C ILE A 60 0.38 -8.15 -11.13
N ARG A 61 -0.41 -9.20 -11.27
CA ARG A 61 -1.11 -9.85 -10.15
C ARG A 61 -1.24 -11.35 -10.36
N MET A 62 -1.45 -12.06 -9.27
CA MET A 62 -1.76 -13.49 -9.33
C MET A 62 -3.09 -13.76 -10.02
N THR A 63 -3.28 -14.99 -10.49
CA THR A 63 -4.57 -15.47 -10.97
C THR A 63 -5.49 -15.88 -9.82
N MET A 64 -6.82 -15.95 -10.09
CA MET A 64 -7.79 -16.47 -9.14
C MET A 64 -7.45 -17.90 -8.64
N GLN A 65 -6.82 -18.71 -9.49
CA GLN A 65 -6.42 -20.08 -9.16
C GLN A 65 -5.18 -20.15 -8.25
N GLN A 66 -4.32 -19.13 -8.26
CA GLN A 66 -3.13 -19.06 -7.39
C GLN A 66 -3.45 -18.55 -5.98
N ALA A 67 -4.53 -17.80 -5.80
CA ALA A 67 -4.85 -17.19 -4.51
C ALA A 67 -5.00 -18.18 -3.33
N PRO A 68 -5.62 -19.38 -3.48
CA PRO A 68 -5.65 -20.37 -2.39
C PRO A 68 -4.27 -20.84 -1.97
N GLU A 69 -3.38 -21.11 -2.91
CA GLU A 69 -2.01 -21.56 -2.65
C GLU A 69 -1.18 -20.45 -2.00
N TYR A 70 -1.35 -19.20 -2.42
CA TYR A 70 -0.76 -18.03 -1.78
C TYR A 70 -1.08 -17.98 -0.28
N VAL A 71 -2.36 -18.03 0.07
CA VAL A 71 -2.80 -17.99 1.47
C VAL A 71 -2.30 -19.20 2.25
N GLU A 72 -2.41 -20.41 1.68
CA GLU A 72 -1.93 -21.65 2.32
C GLU A 72 -0.43 -21.61 2.62
N THR A 73 0.38 -21.08 1.69
CA THR A 73 1.83 -20.93 1.86
C THR A 73 2.15 -20.02 3.05
N ILE A 74 1.51 -18.85 3.14
CA ILE A 74 1.76 -17.91 4.23
C ILE A 74 1.25 -18.47 5.56
N ARG A 75 0.10 -19.15 5.61
CA ARG A 75 -0.41 -19.80 6.82
C ARG A 75 0.52 -20.90 7.36
N LYS A 76 1.17 -21.66 6.48
CA LYS A 76 2.20 -22.63 6.89
C LYS A 76 3.41 -21.95 7.53
N LEU A 77 3.85 -20.84 6.95
CA LEU A 77 4.97 -20.05 7.48
C LEU A 77 4.57 -19.34 8.79
N GLU A 78 3.35 -18.82 8.90
CA GLU A 78 2.82 -18.27 10.15
C GLU A 78 2.93 -19.29 11.29
N ALA A 79 2.50 -20.52 11.07
CA ALA A 79 2.58 -21.59 12.07
C ALA A 79 4.04 -21.99 12.40
N GLU A 80 4.93 -21.97 11.42
CA GLU A 80 6.36 -22.29 11.59
C GLU A 80 7.10 -21.23 12.41
N TYR A 81 6.83 -19.94 12.17
CA TYR A 81 7.54 -18.82 12.78
C TYR A 81 6.80 -18.17 13.95
N GLN A 82 5.69 -18.76 14.45
CA GLN A 82 4.78 -18.18 15.44
C GLN A 82 5.44 -17.67 16.72
N ASP A 83 6.58 -18.26 17.12
CA ASP A 83 7.33 -17.87 18.32
C ASP A 83 8.36 -16.74 18.06
N GLN A 84 8.51 -16.30 16.81
CA GLN A 84 9.55 -15.35 16.40
C GLN A 84 8.97 -14.05 15.85
N ILE A 85 7.88 -14.14 15.07
CA ILE A 85 7.27 -13.00 14.40
C ILE A 85 5.77 -13.25 14.20
N LYS A 86 4.95 -12.21 14.32
CA LYS A 86 3.53 -12.28 14.00
C LYS A 86 3.36 -12.09 12.48
N ILE A 87 2.73 -13.04 11.82
CA ILE A 87 2.50 -12.97 10.37
C ILE A 87 1.00 -12.80 10.10
N TYR A 88 0.68 -11.99 9.09
CA TYR A 88 -0.67 -11.83 8.56
C TYR A 88 -0.67 -12.04 7.05
N VAL A 89 -1.80 -12.50 6.52
CA VAL A 89 -2.03 -12.64 5.08
C VAL A 89 -3.24 -11.83 4.64
N GLY A 90 -3.05 -10.99 3.64
CA GLY A 90 -4.07 -10.13 3.08
C GLY A 90 -3.86 -9.89 1.59
N PHE A 91 -4.47 -8.82 1.10
CA PHE A 91 -4.31 -8.36 -0.27
C PHE A 91 -4.19 -6.84 -0.33
N GLU A 92 -3.44 -6.35 -1.32
CA GLU A 92 -3.56 -5.01 -1.83
C GLU A 92 -4.56 -5.02 -2.99
N ALA A 93 -5.56 -4.14 -2.94
CA ALA A 93 -6.62 -4.12 -3.94
C ALA A 93 -6.97 -2.71 -4.38
N GLU A 94 -7.25 -2.56 -5.69
CA GLU A 94 -8.00 -1.43 -6.18
C GLU A 94 -9.49 -1.58 -5.84
N TYR A 95 -10.16 -0.46 -5.61
CA TYR A 95 -11.62 -0.45 -5.66
C TYR A 95 -12.08 -0.37 -7.12
N VAL A 96 -12.58 -1.48 -7.61
CA VAL A 96 -13.21 -1.61 -8.93
C VAL A 96 -14.64 -2.06 -8.71
N PRO A 97 -15.64 -1.18 -8.85
CA PRO A 97 -17.05 -1.49 -8.50
C PRO A 97 -17.54 -2.81 -9.08
N GLU A 98 -17.17 -3.12 -10.34
CA GLU A 98 -17.61 -4.34 -11.03
C GLU A 98 -17.02 -5.62 -10.42
N PHE A 99 -15.84 -5.55 -9.78
CA PHE A 99 -15.13 -6.71 -9.22
C PHE A 99 -15.25 -6.81 -7.70
N TYR A 100 -15.64 -5.72 -7.04
CA TYR A 100 -15.59 -5.58 -5.58
C TYR A 100 -16.27 -6.75 -4.83
N GLU A 101 -17.51 -7.10 -5.19
CA GLU A 101 -18.22 -8.16 -4.48
C GLU A 101 -17.58 -9.54 -4.66
N GLU A 102 -16.97 -9.81 -5.81
CA GLU A 102 -16.28 -11.07 -6.06
C GLU A 102 -14.93 -11.14 -5.36
N GLN A 103 -14.19 -10.04 -5.34
CA GLN A 103 -12.96 -9.92 -4.56
C GLN A 103 -13.23 -10.06 -3.05
N MET A 104 -14.30 -9.44 -2.52
CA MET A 104 -14.72 -9.60 -1.13
C MET A 104 -15.15 -11.03 -0.80
N ARG A 105 -15.77 -11.73 -1.74
CA ARG A 105 -16.11 -13.14 -1.58
C ARG A 105 -14.85 -14.00 -1.53
N LEU A 106 -13.91 -13.76 -2.43
CA LEU A 106 -12.61 -14.44 -2.43
C LEU A 106 -11.89 -14.24 -1.10
N PHE A 107 -11.74 -12.99 -0.65
CA PHE A 107 -11.10 -12.60 0.60
C PHE A 107 -11.69 -13.38 1.80
N ARG A 108 -13.02 -13.37 1.94
CA ARG A 108 -13.71 -14.09 3.02
C ARG A 108 -13.54 -15.61 2.94
N ASN A 109 -13.64 -16.18 1.73
CA ASN A 109 -13.54 -17.63 1.53
C ASN A 109 -12.12 -18.15 1.81
N LEU A 110 -11.10 -17.35 1.57
CA LEU A 110 -9.70 -17.71 1.84
C LEU A 110 -9.32 -17.47 3.30
N GLY A 111 -10.14 -16.78 4.09
CA GLY A 111 -9.85 -16.46 5.49
C GLY A 111 -8.66 -15.53 5.64
N CYS A 112 -8.53 -14.54 4.76
CA CYS A 112 -7.51 -13.49 4.85
C CYS A 112 -7.78 -12.57 6.04
N ASP A 113 -6.71 -11.97 6.59
CA ASP A 113 -6.78 -11.17 7.82
C ASP A 113 -7.14 -9.71 7.55
N TYR A 114 -6.66 -9.13 6.44
CA TYR A 114 -6.82 -7.72 6.13
C TYR A 114 -6.73 -7.45 4.63
N MET A 115 -7.17 -6.26 4.23
CA MET A 115 -7.00 -5.73 2.90
C MET A 115 -6.55 -4.28 2.99
N ILE A 116 -5.60 -3.88 2.15
CA ILE A 116 -5.19 -2.50 1.98
C ILE A 116 -5.65 -2.00 0.60
N MET A 117 -5.86 -0.70 0.47
CA MET A 117 -6.23 -0.13 -0.83
C MET A 117 -5.02 0.51 -1.50
N GLY A 118 -4.64 0.00 -2.67
CA GLY A 118 -3.71 0.65 -3.58
C GLY A 118 -4.41 0.92 -4.91
N GLN A 119 -4.82 2.17 -5.17
CA GLN A 119 -5.58 2.51 -6.38
C GLN A 119 -4.64 2.76 -7.56
N HIS A 120 -4.17 1.69 -8.20
CA HIS A 120 -3.22 1.76 -9.30
C HIS A 120 -3.85 2.19 -10.63
N PHE A 121 -5.13 1.91 -10.85
CA PHE A 121 -5.83 2.20 -12.11
C PHE A 121 -7.13 2.95 -11.85
N LEU A 122 -7.55 3.78 -12.80
CA LEU A 122 -8.87 4.42 -12.77
C LEU A 122 -9.91 3.46 -13.35
N GLY A 123 -10.30 2.48 -12.55
CA GLY A 123 -11.09 1.32 -12.94
C GLY A 123 -10.25 0.04 -12.90
N SER A 124 -10.48 -0.90 -13.82
CA SER A 124 -9.66 -2.11 -13.89
C SER A 124 -8.35 -1.88 -14.64
N GLU A 125 -7.34 -2.69 -14.36
CA GLU A 125 -6.05 -2.72 -15.06
C GLU A 125 -6.21 -2.80 -16.60
N GLN A 126 -7.23 -3.52 -17.07
CA GLN A 126 -7.48 -3.71 -18.49
C GLN A 126 -8.07 -2.47 -19.16
N MET A 127 -8.84 -1.66 -18.45
CA MET A 127 -9.66 -0.59 -19.04
C MET A 127 -9.25 0.80 -18.58
N GLY A 128 -8.63 0.94 -17.40
CA GLY A 128 -8.30 2.23 -16.82
C GLY A 128 -6.83 2.62 -17.05
N PRO A 129 -6.52 3.92 -17.13
CA PRO A 129 -5.15 4.37 -17.14
C PRO A 129 -4.48 4.12 -15.78
N TYR A 130 -3.17 3.82 -15.81
CA TYR A 130 -2.36 3.74 -14.60
C TYR A 130 -2.23 5.13 -13.94
N THR A 131 -2.52 5.21 -12.67
CA THR A 131 -2.58 6.48 -11.93
C THR A 131 -1.21 7.14 -11.75
N GLY A 132 -0.13 6.35 -11.74
CA GLY A 132 1.26 6.84 -11.70
C GLY A 132 1.74 7.44 -13.02
N THR A 133 0.97 7.36 -14.11
CA THR A 133 1.30 8.04 -15.36
C THR A 133 1.03 9.53 -15.24
N GLU A 134 2.03 10.35 -15.57
CA GLU A 134 1.92 11.82 -15.57
C GLU A 134 0.74 12.30 -16.42
N THR A 135 -0.05 13.22 -15.87
CA THR A 135 -1.24 13.76 -16.53
C THR A 135 -1.58 15.16 -16.04
N GLU A 136 -2.11 16.00 -16.96
CA GLU A 136 -2.75 17.28 -16.63
C GLU A 136 -4.29 17.20 -16.68
N ASP A 137 -4.85 16.01 -16.97
CA ASP A 137 -6.28 15.82 -17.08
C ASP A 137 -6.93 15.80 -15.70
N GLU A 138 -7.68 16.87 -15.40
CA GLU A 138 -8.40 17.02 -14.11
C GLU A 138 -9.40 15.89 -13.85
N SER A 139 -9.96 15.29 -14.90
CA SER A 139 -10.91 14.20 -14.73
C SER A 139 -10.27 12.98 -14.07
N ARG A 140 -8.98 12.74 -14.30
CA ARG A 140 -8.25 11.61 -13.74
C ARG A 140 -8.05 11.74 -12.24
N ILE A 141 -7.59 12.91 -11.75
CA ILE A 141 -7.43 13.11 -10.30
C ILE A 141 -8.78 13.08 -9.58
N ARG A 142 -9.84 13.66 -10.18
CA ARG A 142 -11.20 13.60 -9.62
C ARG A 142 -11.70 12.16 -9.51
N THR A 143 -11.56 11.39 -10.59
CA THR A 143 -11.96 9.97 -10.60
C THR A 143 -11.15 9.16 -9.59
N TYR A 144 -9.83 9.41 -9.49
CA TYR A 144 -8.99 8.76 -8.48
C TYR A 144 -9.54 8.98 -7.07
N VAL A 145 -9.76 10.24 -6.71
CA VAL A 145 -10.24 10.60 -5.37
C VAL A 145 -11.65 10.05 -5.10
N ASP A 146 -12.54 10.07 -6.10
CA ASP A 146 -13.88 9.50 -5.99
C ASP A 146 -13.84 8.00 -5.73
N LEU A 147 -13.06 7.23 -6.51
CA LEU A 147 -12.91 5.78 -6.34
C LEU A 147 -12.31 5.43 -4.96
N VAL A 148 -11.29 6.17 -4.53
CA VAL A 148 -10.68 5.95 -3.22
C VAL A 148 -11.68 6.19 -2.09
N ILE A 149 -12.41 7.30 -2.14
CA ILE A 149 -13.40 7.64 -1.11
C ILE A 149 -14.52 6.58 -1.09
N GLU A 150 -15.08 6.25 -2.26
CA GLU A 150 -16.14 5.26 -2.37
C GLU A 150 -15.69 3.89 -1.83
N GLY A 151 -14.50 3.44 -2.22
CA GLY A 151 -13.94 2.18 -1.74
C GLY A 151 -13.70 2.18 -0.24
N MET A 152 -13.12 3.24 0.33
CA MET A 152 -12.86 3.33 1.77
C MET A 152 -14.15 3.40 2.60
N GLN A 153 -15.20 4.03 2.09
CA GLN A 153 -16.52 4.07 2.73
C GLN A 153 -17.18 2.68 2.85
N THR A 154 -16.73 1.68 2.08
CA THR A 154 -17.18 0.28 2.28
C THR A 154 -16.74 -0.32 3.61
N GLY A 155 -15.71 0.23 4.26
CA GLY A 155 -15.12 -0.28 5.49
C GLY A 155 -14.32 -1.58 5.30
N SER A 156 -13.97 -1.94 4.08
CA SER A 156 -13.26 -3.19 3.76
C SER A 156 -11.75 -3.09 3.81
N TYR A 157 -11.20 -1.88 3.82
CA TYR A 157 -9.77 -1.63 3.72
C TYR A 157 -9.22 -1.04 5.03
N ALA A 158 -8.08 -1.56 5.47
CA ALA A 158 -7.45 -1.15 6.72
C ALA A 158 -6.77 0.22 6.63
N TYR A 159 -6.19 0.56 5.49
CA TYR A 159 -5.55 1.85 5.21
C TYR A 159 -5.37 2.08 3.71
N LEU A 160 -5.03 3.32 3.34
CA LEU A 160 -4.75 3.72 1.96
C LEU A 160 -3.24 3.66 1.68
N ALA A 161 -2.82 2.73 0.83
CA ALA A 161 -1.46 2.57 0.35
C ALA A 161 -1.11 3.68 -0.65
N HIS A 162 0.14 4.18 -0.59
CA HIS A 162 0.70 5.21 -1.49
C HIS A 162 -0.37 6.18 -2.05
N PRO A 163 -1.04 6.98 -1.18
CA PRO A 163 -2.16 7.86 -1.58
C PRO A 163 -1.77 8.91 -2.62
N ASP A 164 -0.49 9.19 -2.74
CA ASP A 164 0.15 10.13 -3.64
C ASP A 164 0.69 9.51 -4.94
N LEU A 165 0.25 8.27 -5.24
CA LEU A 165 0.54 7.61 -6.51
C LEU A 165 -0.07 8.35 -7.72
N MET A 166 -1.18 9.08 -7.53
CA MET A 166 -1.81 9.86 -8.59
C MET A 166 -0.90 11.00 -9.07
N ASN A 167 -0.31 10.83 -10.26
CA ASN A 167 0.70 11.74 -10.81
C ASN A 167 0.06 12.88 -11.64
N TYR A 168 -0.65 13.76 -10.97
CA TYR A 168 -1.27 14.92 -11.59
C TYR A 168 -0.31 16.12 -11.61
N GLN A 169 -0.03 16.65 -12.80
CA GLN A 169 0.88 17.78 -13.06
C GLN A 169 0.17 19.02 -13.63
N GLY A 170 -1.16 19.07 -13.53
CA GLY A 170 -1.95 20.21 -13.97
C GLY A 170 -2.00 21.34 -12.93
N MET A 171 -3.12 22.07 -12.87
CA MET A 171 -3.26 23.23 -11.98
C MET A 171 -3.11 22.86 -10.51
N ASP A 172 -2.26 23.57 -9.79
CA ASP A 172 -2.01 23.40 -8.36
C ASP A 172 -3.30 23.48 -7.52
N SER A 173 -4.18 24.41 -7.84
CA SER A 173 -5.44 24.55 -7.12
C SER A 173 -6.37 23.34 -7.24
N VAL A 174 -6.31 22.62 -8.34
CA VAL A 174 -7.10 21.38 -8.53
C VAL A 174 -6.50 20.26 -7.69
N TYR A 175 -5.18 20.10 -7.74
CA TYR A 175 -4.48 19.11 -6.91
C TYR A 175 -4.78 19.36 -5.41
N ASP A 176 -4.57 20.59 -4.93
CA ASP A 176 -4.75 20.93 -3.53
C ASP A 176 -6.19 20.72 -3.08
N TRP A 177 -7.16 21.05 -3.92
CA TRP A 177 -8.57 20.81 -3.63
C TRP A 177 -8.89 19.33 -3.50
N GLU A 178 -8.51 18.52 -4.51
CA GLU A 178 -8.86 17.09 -4.55
C GLU A 178 -8.12 16.29 -3.47
N MET A 179 -6.81 16.56 -3.26
CA MET A 179 -6.06 15.85 -2.21
C MET A 179 -6.47 16.30 -0.81
N THR A 180 -6.88 17.57 -0.62
CA THR A 180 -7.48 18.02 0.65
C THR A 180 -8.81 17.32 0.91
N ARG A 181 -9.64 17.11 -0.12
CA ARG A 181 -10.90 16.37 -0.04
C ARG A 181 -10.64 14.93 0.39
N LEU A 182 -9.69 14.24 -0.28
CA LEU A 182 -9.28 12.89 0.07
C LEU A 182 -8.80 12.81 1.51
N CYS A 183 -7.87 13.67 1.92
CA CYS A 183 -7.34 13.68 3.28
C CYS A 183 -8.42 13.90 4.35
N LYS A 184 -9.37 14.78 4.12
CA LYS A 184 -10.49 15.02 5.04
C LYS A 184 -11.38 13.80 5.20
N GLU A 185 -11.77 13.15 4.10
CA GLU A 185 -12.56 11.93 4.14
C GLU A 185 -11.83 10.78 4.87
N MET A 186 -10.53 10.58 4.58
CA MET A 186 -9.73 9.58 5.29
C MET A 186 -9.66 9.86 6.79
N LYS A 187 -9.55 11.13 7.18
CA LYS A 187 -9.56 11.51 8.60
C LYS A 187 -10.92 11.25 9.26
N GLU A 188 -12.03 11.56 8.59
CA GLU A 188 -13.37 11.32 9.12
C GLU A 188 -13.65 9.81 9.27
N LEU A 189 -13.14 8.99 8.37
CA LEU A 189 -13.23 7.53 8.43
C LEU A 189 -12.21 6.89 9.37
N ASP A 190 -11.32 7.66 9.97
CA ASP A 190 -10.20 7.19 10.80
C ASP A 190 -9.23 6.25 10.07
N ILE A 191 -9.06 6.43 8.77
CA ILE A 191 -8.21 5.64 7.88
C ILE A 191 -6.79 6.23 7.84
N PRO A 192 -5.74 5.46 8.18
CA PRO A 192 -4.36 5.89 8.01
C PRO A 192 -3.95 6.01 6.54
N LEU A 193 -3.00 6.91 6.26
CA LEU A 193 -2.35 7.09 4.96
C LEU A 193 -0.95 6.50 4.99
N GLU A 194 -0.55 5.75 3.98
CA GLU A 194 0.76 5.11 3.94
C GLU A 194 1.82 6.03 3.34
N ILE A 195 2.91 6.25 4.07
CA ILE A 195 4.19 6.68 3.48
C ILE A 195 4.88 5.43 2.94
N ASN A 196 5.06 5.38 1.64
CA ASN A 196 5.56 4.20 0.94
C ASN A 196 7.07 4.24 0.79
N MET A 197 7.76 3.24 1.35
CA MET A 197 9.22 3.17 1.34
C MET A 197 9.78 2.78 -0.03
N LEU A 198 9.07 1.98 -0.83
CA LEU A 198 9.50 1.61 -2.17
C LEU A 198 9.66 2.86 -3.05
N GLY A 199 8.70 3.77 -3.00
CA GLY A 199 8.78 5.04 -3.72
C GLY A 199 9.98 5.90 -3.31
N MET A 200 10.33 5.90 -2.03
CA MET A 200 11.49 6.62 -1.50
C MET A 200 12.82 5.99 -1.93
N GLY A 201 12.89 4.67 -2.03
CA GLY A 201 14.11 3.93 -2.35
C GLY A 201 14.43 3.89 -3.84
N GLU A 202 13.43 3.75 -4.67
CA GLU A 202 13.58 3.68 -6.12
C GLU A 202 13.50 5.08 -6.74
N GLY A 203 14.48 5.91 -6.60
CA GLY A 203 14.56 7.34 -6.90
C GLY A 203 14.05 7.88 -8.25
N ALA A 204 13.29 7.10 -9.01
CA ALA A 204 12.57 7.53 -10.21
C ALA A 204 11.06 7.69 -9.99
N ARG A 205 10.55 7.37 -8.78
CA ARG A 205 9.13 7.51 -8.45
C ARG A 205 8.85 8.92 -7.95
N HIS A 206 7.63 9.42 -8.22
CA HIS A 206 7.20 10.77 -7.82
C HIS A 206 6.59 10.81 -6.41
N TYR A 207 6.54 9.66 -5.72
CA TYR A 207 6.05 9.53 -4.35
C TYR A 207 7.13 8.89 -3.45
N PRO A 208 7.14 9.15 -2.14
CA PRO A 208 6.26 10.07 -1.40
C PRO A 208 6.45 11.52 -1.86
N ALA A 209 5.32 12.21 -2.12
CA ALA A 209 5.32 13.60 -2.61
C ALA A 209 5.18 14.59 -1.43
N GLU A 210 6.18 15.44 -1.23
CA GLU A 210 6.18 16.47 -0.15
C GLU A 210 4.89 17.28 -0.15
N ARG A 211 4.38 17.65 -1.32
CA ARG A 211 3.12 18.41 -1.47
C ARG A 211 1.94 17.67 -0.85
N PHE A 212 1.79 16.39 -1.12
CA PHE A 212 0.71 15.58 -0.55
C PHE A 212 0.82 15.49 0.97
N TRP A 213 2.00 15.19 1.47
CA TRP A 213 2.21 14.99 2.90
C TRP A 213 2.08 16.28 3.70
N LYS A 214 2.36 17.45 3.10
CA LYS A 214 2.03 18.74 3.68
C LYS A 214 0.52 18.91 3.87
N ILE A 215 -0.30 18.60 2.84
CA ILE A 215 -1.77 18.62 2.94
C ILE A 215 -2.25 17.66 4.02
N ALA A 216 -1.74 16.43 4.04
CA ALA A 216 -2.11 15.42 5.04
C ALA A 216 -1.78 15.87 6.47
N GLY A 217 -0.61 16.48 6.67
CA GLY A 217 -0.20 17.09 7.95
C GLY A 217 -1.11 18.25 8.37
N GLU A 218 -1.43 19.17 7.46
CA GLU A 218 -2.35 20.29 7.72
C GLU A 218 -3.78 19.83 8.08
N VAL A 219 -4.24 18.75 7.46
CA VAL A 219 -5.53 18.11 7.81
C VAL A 219 -5.42 17.35 9.13
N GLY A 220 -4.24 16.85 9.49
CA GLY A 220 -3.98 16.04 10.68
C GLY A 220 -4.37 14.57 10.49
N ASN A 221 -4.00 13.97 9.36
CA ASN A 221 -4.19 12.56 9.10
C ASN A 221 -3.22 11.69 9.92
N LYS A 222 -3.64 10.48 10.25
CA LYS A 222 -2.75 9.44 10.74
C LYS A 222 -1.90 8.91 9.60
N ALA A 223 -0.62 8.64 9.86
CA ALA A 223 0.28 8.02 8.89
C ALA A 223 0.74 6.64 9.38
N ILE A 224 0.99 5.75 8.42
CA ILE A 224 1.61 4.44 8.62
C ILE A 224 2.77 4.30 7.62
N LEU A 225 3.84 3.61 8.00
CA LEU A 225 4.92 3.27 7.06
C LEU A 225 4.63 1.90 6.43
N GLY A 226 4.76 1.81 5.11
CA GLY A 226 4.70 0.56 4.36
C GLY A 226 5.99 0.33 3.59
N LEU A 227 6.51 -0.90 3.65
CA LEU A 227 7.71 -1.29 2.88
C LEU A 227 7.41 -1.37 1.39
N ASP A 228 6.21 -1.85 1.04
CA ASP A 228 5.84 -2.21 -0.34
C ASP A 228 6.92 -3.11 -0.97
N ALA A 229 7.29 -4.15 -0.18
CA ALA A 229 8.47 -4.94 -0.47
C ALA A 229 8.24 -5.89 -1.65
N HIS A 230 9.10 -5.79 -2.67
CA HIS A 230 9.13 -6.65 -3.84
C HIS A 230 10.38 -7.55 -3.91
N CYS A 231 11.26 -7.42 -2.92
CA CYS A 231 12.42 -8.29 -2.70
C CYS A 231 12.94 -8.11 -1.27
N VAL A 232 13.76 -9.05 -0.82
CA VAL A 232 14.41 -9.01 0.52
C VAL A 232 15.16 -7.70 0.76
N ARG A 233 15.80 -7.13 -0.27
CA ARG A 233 16.52 -5.86 -0.16
C ARG A 233 15.65 -4.69 0.27
N HIS A 234 14.37 -4.65 -0.11
CA HIS A 234 13.43 -3.60 0.32
C HIS A 234 13.12 -3.69 1.82
N ILE A 235 13.15 -4.90 2.40
CA ILE A 235 12.96 -5.10 3.85
C ILE A 235 14.17 -4.58 4.64
N GLN A 236 15.34 -4.56 4.03
CA GLN A 236 16.61 -4.17 4.64
C GLN A 236 16.99 -2.71 4.36
N ASP A 237 16.14 -1.94 3.69
CA ASP A 237 16.43 -0.56 3.25
C ASP A 237 16.26 0.46 4.39
N VAL A 238 17.29 0.55 5.20
CA VAL A 238 17.38 1.49 6.32
C VAL A 238 17.44 2.95 5.85
N ASP A 239 18.02 3.20 4.68
CA ASP A 239 18.20 4.57 4.19
C ASP A 239 16.86 5.15 3.74
N SER A 240 16.01 4.36 3.08
CA SER A 240 14.63 4.75 2.76
C SER A 240 13.79 4.93 4.02
N TYR A 241 13.94 4.06 5.02
CA TYR A 241 13.27 4.23 6.31
C TYR A 241 13.60 5.57 6.97
N ARG A 242 14.88 5.97 7.04
CA ARG A 242 15.28 7.26 7.61
C ARG A 242 14.69 8.44 6.86
N LYS A 243 14.71 8.41 5.53
CA LYS A 243 14.12 9.47 4.70
C LYS A 243 12.61 9.59 4.91
N CYS A 244 11.88 8.46 5.04
CA CYS A 244 10.46 8.47 5.36
C CYS A 244 10.19 9.07 6.75
N MET A 245 11.01 8.73 7.75
CA MET A 245 10.90 9.32 9.10
C MET A 245 11.16 10.82 9.09
N ASP A 246 12.16 11.29 8.33
CA ASP A 246 12.42 12.72 8.17
C ASP A 246 11.24 13.43 7.51
N CYS A 247 10.62 12.84 6.49
CA CYS A 247 9.42 13.37 5.85
C CYS A 247 8.26 13.54 6.84
N LEU A 248 8.03 12.56 7.72
CA LEU A 248 7.01 12.64 8.78
C LEU A 248 7.26 13.75 9.80
N LEU A 249 8.52 13.95 10.20
CA LEU A 249 8.89 14.98 11.17
C LEU A 249 8.67 16.39 10.60
N TYR A 250 9.06 16.64 9.34
CA TYR A 250 8.84 17.93 8.68
C TYR A 250 7.36 18.27 8.52
N THR A 251 6.49 17.28 8.35
CA THR A 251 5.04 17.51 8.22
C THR A 251 4.36 17.75 9.56
N SER A 252 4.87 17.17 10.67
CA SER A 252 4.35 17.41 12.02
C SER A 252 4.75 18.77 12.58
N ASP A 253 5.99 19.22 12.35
CA ASP A 253 6.49 20.53 12.83
C ASP A 253 5.79 21.70 12.14
N ALA A 254 5.39 21.54 10.87
CA ALA A 254 4.61 22.54 10.14
C ALA A 254 3.18 22.73 10.69
N ALA A 255 2.66 21.75 11.44
CA ALA A 255 1.34 21.84 12.09
C ALA A 255 1.39 22.54 13.47
N ASP A 256 2.53 22.51 14.16
CA ASP A 256 2.72 23.11 15.50
C ASP A 256 3.06 24.62 15.45
N ASP A 257 3.47 25.13 14.29
CA ASP A 257 3.85 26.55 14.11
C ASP A 257 2.65 27.49 13.80
N ARG A 258 1.38 27.09 14.08
CA ARG A 258 0.18 27.93 13.86
C ARG A 258 -0.65 28.15 15.11
#